data_0e5f9783737069831808d7d57b96e632
#
_entry.id   0e5f9783737069831808d7d57b96e632
#
_cell.length_a   1.000
_cell.length_b   1.000
_cell.length_c   1.000
_cell.angle_alpha   90.00
_cell.angle_beta   90.00
_cell.angle_gamma   90.00
#
_symmetry.space_group_name_H-M   'P 1'
#
loop_
_entity.id
_entity.type
_entity.pdbx_description
1 polymer ?
#
loop_
_entity_poly.entity_id
_entity_poly.type
_entity_poly.pdbx_seq_one_letter_code
_entity_poly.pdbx_strand_id
1 'polypeptide(L)'
;MAITYADEKKFTQDQVHDLFESVGWQSAQYPERVYRALMGSDTVISAWDRDQLAGLARVIDDGEMLAYMHWVLVNPEYQGLHIGSGLIERVKEKYADYVFLEVMPEESKNASFYQHHGFTLMEDGRALQIVRPS
;
A
#
# COMPACT_ATOMS: atom_id res chain seq x y z
N MET A 1 -0.46 -22.13 -4.46
CA MET A 1 0.30 -21.13 -3.70
C MET A 1 -0.61 -20.48 -2.69
N ALA A 2 -0.21 -20.52 -1.43
CA ALA A 2 -1.02 -19.95 -0.35
C ALA A 2 -0.39 -18.62 0.11
N ILE A 3 -1.13 -17.54 -0.07
CA ILE A 3 -0.69 -16.23 0.38
C ILE A 3 -1.21 -15.98 1.79
N THR A 4 -0.32 -15.56 2.68
CA THR A 4 -0.69 -15.16 4.02
C THR A 4 -0.52 -13.65 4.19
N TYR A 5 -1.26 -13.08 5.12
CA TYR A 5 -1.24 -11.63 5.36
C TYR A 5 -0.86 -11.36 6.81
N ALA A 6 -0.18 -10.26 7.05
CA ALA A 6 0.23 -9.87 8.39
C ALA A 6 0.14 -8.37 8.56
N ASP A 7 -0.20 -7.92 9.76
CA ASP A 7 -0.13 -6.51 10.12
C ASP A 7 1.06 -6.23 11.05
N GLU A 8 1.88 -7.23 11.33
CA GLU A 8 3.15 -7.05 12.00
C GLU A 8 4.21 -6.61 11.00
N LYS A 9 5.04 -5.68 11.39
CA LYS A 9 6.11 -5.15 10.53
C LYS A 9 7.33 -6.07 10.58
N LYS A 10 7.16 -7.30 10.08
CA LYS A 10 8.20 -8.34 10.14
C LYS A 10 9.13 -8.38 8.93
N PHE A 11 8.91 -7.54 7.95
CA PHE A 11 9.73 -7.45 6.75
C PHE A 11 11.09 -6.82 7.05
N THR A 12 12.11 -7.23 6.29
CA THR A 12 13.44 -6.63 6.35
C THR A 12 13.57 -5.52 5.33
N GLN A 13 14.61 -4.69 5.48
CA GLN A 13 14.90 -3.65 4.51
C GLN A 13 15.14 -4.23 3.11
N ASP A 14 15.87 -5.36 3.00
CA ASP A 14 16.16 -5.97 1.71
C ASP A 14 14.90 -6.49 1.05
N GLN A 15 13.99 -7.11 1.81
CA GLN A 15 12.73 -7.59 1.28
C GLN A 15 11.88 -6.45 0.73
N VAL A 16 11.83 -5.33 1.45
CA VAL A 16 11.10 -4.15 1.03
C VAL A 16 11.74 -3.55 -0.23
N HIS A 17 13.08 -3.44 -0.24
CA HIS A 17 13.78 -2.91 -1.40
C HIS A 17 13.50 -3.73 -2.66
N ASP A 18 13.57 -5.05 -2.55
CA ASP A 18 13.28 -5.94 -3.68
C ASP A 18 11.86 -5.75 -4.19
N LEU A 19 10.90 -5.59 -3.27
CA LEU A 19 9.51 -5.38 -3.66
C LEU A 19 9.35 -4.05 -4.41
N PHE A 20 9.93 -2.96 -3.91
CA PHE A 20 9.82 -1.65 -4.55
C PHE A 20 10.51 -1.65 -5.91
N GLU A 21 11.65 -2.32 -6.03
CA GLU A 21 12.33 -2.46 -7.33
C GLU A 21 11.50 -3.24 -8.33
N SER A 22 10.76 -4.25 -7.87
CA SER A 22 9.96 -5.09 -8.76
C SER A 22 8.88 -4.30 -9.51
N VAL A 23 8.41 -3.19 -8.94
CA VAL A 23 7.40 -2.32 -9.58
C VAL A 23 8.02 -1.10 -10.24
N GLY A 24 9.34 -0.92 -10.14
CA GLY A 24 10.04 0.18 -10.80
C GLY A 24 9.76 1.57 -10.26
N TRP A 25 9.35 1.68 -9.01
CA TRP A 25 9.02 2.97 -8.41
C TRP A 25 10.27 3.76 -8.04
N GLN A 26 10.20 5.08 -8.20
CA GLN A 26 11.29 5.99 -7.85
C GLN A 26 11.75 5.82 -6.41
N SER A 27 10.83 5.52 -5.51
CA SER A 27 11.13 5.31 -4.09
C SER A 27 12.18 4.21 -3.85
N ALA A 28 12.32 3.26 -4.78
CA ALA A 28 13.33 2.21 -4.67
C ALA A 28 14.77 2.76 -4.59
N GLN A 29 14.98 4.02 -5.01
CA GLN A 29 16.29 4.68 -4.92
C GLN A 29 16.66 5.07 -3.49
N TYR A 30 15.71 4.99 -2.55
CA TYR A 30 15.90 5.41 -1.17
C TYR A 30 15.58 4.27 -0.20
N PRO A 31 16.29 3.13 -0.28
CA PRO A 31 15.88 1.93 0.47
C PRO A 31 15.84 2.11 1.98
N GLU A 32 16.78 2.86 2.56
CA GLU A 32 16.76 3.10 4.00
C GLU A 32 15.60 3.99 4.41
N ARG A 33 15.30 5.01 3.62
CA ARG A 33 14.20 5.92 3.91
C ARG A 33 12.84 5.23 3.78
N VAL A 34 12.69 4.40 2.75
CA VAL A 34 11.45 3.62 2.58
C VAL A 34 11.24 2.71 3.76
N TYR A 35 12.29 2.00 4.19
CA TYR A 35 12.19 1.10 5.33
C TYR A 35 11.79 1.86 6.60
N ARG A 36 12.47 2.98 6.89
CA ARG A 36 12.14 3.79 8.07
C ARG A 36 10.71 4.34 7.99
N ALA A 37 10.27 4.74 6.79
CA ALA A 37 8.91 5.24 6.60
C ALA A 37 7.87 4.16 6.89
N LEU A 38 8.13 2.92 6.44
CA LEU A 38 7.24 1.81 6.73
C LEU A 38 7.19 1.50 8.22
N MET A 39 8.36 1.47 8.85
CA MET A 39 8.42 1.18 10.29
C MET A 39 7.72 2.26 11.12
N GLY A 40 7.72 3.50 10.63
CA GLY A 40 7.04 4.62 11.29
C GLY A 40 5.57 4.82 10.88
N SER A 41 5.07 4.01 9.96
CA SER A 41 3.68 4.11 9.53
C SER A 41 2.73 3.50 10.55
N ASP A 42 1.50 4.01 10.60
CA ASP A 42 0.50 3.52 11.57
C ASP A 42 0.13 2.07 11.27
N THR A 43 -0.03 1.73 10.00
CA THR A 43 -0.39 0.37 9.60
C THR A 43 0.35 0.00 8.32
N VAL A 44 0.89 -1.20 8.29
CA VAL A 44 1.38 -1.83 7.06
C VAL A 44 0.82 -3.25 7.01
N ILE A 45 -0.05 -3.50 6.05
CA ILE A 45 -0.53 -4.88 5.80
C ILE A 45 0.41 -5.46 4.75
N SER A 46 0.99 -6.62 5.05
CA SER A 46 1.91 -7.29 4.14
C SER A 46 1.36 -8.64 3.70
N ALA A 47 1.67 -8.99 2.46
CA ALA A 47 1.28 -10.26 1.86
C ALA A 47 2.53 -11.10 1.61
N TRP A 48 2.45 -12.38 1.95
CA TRP A 48 3.61 -13.27 1.97
C TRP A 48 3.34 -14.57 1.23
N ASP A 49 4.31 -14.97 0.42
CA ASP A 49 4.43 -16.31 -0.11
C ASP A 49 5.57 -16.96 0.67
N ARG A 50 5.24 -17.66 1.76
CA ARG A 50 6.21 -18.20 2.71
C ARG A 50 7.10 -17.07 3.24
N ASP A 51 8.39 -17.07 2.91
CA ASP A 51 9.32 -16.05 3.38
C ASP A 51 9.49 -14.89 2.39
N GLN A 52 8.79 -14.93 1.26
CA GLN A 52 8.90 -13.87 0.26
C GLN A 52 7.80 -12.85 0.41
N LEU A 53 8.20 -11.57 0.51
CA LEU A 53 7.26 -10.46 0.56
C LEU A 53 6.68 -10.22 -0.83
N ALA A 54 5.39 -10.52 -0.99
CA ALA A 54 4.71 -10.45 -2.28
C ALA A 54 4.03 -9.10 -2.52
N GLY A 55 3.68 -8.38 -1.47
CA GLY A 55 3.02 -7.09 -1.61
C GLY A 55 2.80 -6.44 -0.26
N LEU A 56 2.42 -5.18 -0.27
CA LEU A 56 2.04 -4.47 0.95
C LEU A 56 1.11 -3.29 0.66
N ALA A 57 0.43 -2.86 1.70
CA ALA A 57 -0.35 -1.61 1.71
C ALA A 57 0.04 -0.83 2.96
N ARG A 58 0.43 0.42 2.76
CA ARG A 58 0.85 1.32 3.83
C ARG A 58 -0.23 2.34 4.11
N VAL A 59 -0.53 2.55 5.39
CA VAL A 59 -1.56 3.50 5.81
C VAL A 59 -1.01 4.42 6.89
N ILE A 60 -1.33 5.71 6.77
CA ILE A 60 -1.07 6.71 7.78
C ILE A 60 -2.43 7.21 8.26
N ASP A 61 -2.62 7.37 9.55
CA ASP A 61 -3.91 7.80 10.09
C ASP A 61 -3.74 8.83 11.21
N ASP A 62 -4.83 9.50 11.55
CA ASP A 62 -4.83 10.48 12.63
C ASP A 62 -5.34 9.90 13.95
N GLY A 63 -5.63 8.62 13.97
CA GLY A 63 -6.14 7.95 15.16
C GLY A 63 -7.61 8.16 15.44
N GLU A 64 -8.34 8.89 14.58
CA GLU A 64 -9.74 9.24 14.88
C GLU A 64 -10.65 9.22 13.66
N MET A 65 -10.32 9.94 12.61
CA MET A 65 -11.25 10.15 11.48
C MET A 65 -10.72 9.76 10.12
N LEU A 66 -9.45 10.01 9.85
CA LEU A 66 -8.88 9.89 8.50
C LEU A 66 -7.76 8.88 8.47
N ALA A 67 -7.83 7.98 7.51
CA ALA A 67 -6.74 7.08 7.16
C ALA A 67 -6.44 7.23 5.67
N TYR A 68 -5.17 7.30 5.33
CA TYR A 68 -4.72 7.51 3.95
C TYR A 68 -3.76 6.41 3.54
N MET A 69 -4.12 5.69 2.47
CA MET A 69 -3.22 4.69 1.88
C MET A 69 -2.29 5.39 0.91
N HIS A 70 -0.99 5.19 1.07
CA HIS A 70 -0.01 5.84 0.21
C HIS A 70 0.69 4.85 -0.73
N TRP A 71 1.23 3.79 -0.18
CA TRP A 71 1.86 2.74 -0.99
C TRP A 71 1.00 1.49 -0.96
N VAL A 72 0.52 1.09 -2.14
CA VAL A 72 -0.15 -0.19 -2.34
C VAL A 72 0.52 -0.82 -3.55
N LEU A 73 1.26 -1.89 -3.32
CA LEU A 73 2.03 -2.51 -4.41
C LEU A 73 2.10 -4.02 -4.24
N VAL A 74 2.17 -4.68 -5.39
CA VAL A 74 2.29 -6.14 -5.47
C VAL A 74 3.39 -6.46 -6.47
N ASN A 75 4.28 -7.36 -6.10
CA ASN A 75 5.32 -7.85 -7.01
C ASN A 75 4.65 -8.45 -8.25
N PRO A 76 5.03 -8.02 -9.46
CA PRO A 76 4.40 -8.50 -10.71
C PRO A 76 4.42 -10.03 -10.87
N GLU A 77 5.37 -10.73 -10.26
CA GLU A 77 5.41 -12.19 -10.31
C GLU A 77 4.19 -12.84 -9.65
N TYR A 78 3.48 -12.08 -8.83
CA TYR A 78 2.30 -12.56 -8.09
C TYR A 78 1.00 -12.02 -8.64
N GLN A 79 1.00 -11.46 -9.85
CA GLN A 79 -0.23 -10.97 -10.45
C GLN A 79 -1.20 -12.13 -10.73
N GLY A 80 -2.49 -11.81 -10.72
CA GLY A 80 -3.54 -12.81 -10.94
C GLY A 80 -3.94 -13.60 -9.71
N LEU A 81 -3.32 -13.34 -8.56
CA LEU A 81 -3.61 -14.03 -7.30
C LEU A 81 -4.48 -13.21 -6.35
N HIS A 82 -5.01 -12.10 -6.82
CA HIS A 82 -5.89 -11.21 -6.06
C HIS A 82 -5.27 -10.66 -4.77
N ILE A 83 -3.94 -10.51 -4.76
CA ILE A 83 -3.23 -10.00 -3.57
C ILE A 83 -3.61 -8.56 -3.28
N GLY A 84 -3.69 -7.72 -4.32
CA GLY A 84 -4.12 -6.33 -4.15
C GLY A 84 -5.47 -6.23 -3.48
N SER A 85 -6.44 -7.04 -3.93
CA SER A 85 -7.75 -7.12 -3.31
C SER A 85 -7.68 -7.56 -1.86
N GLY A 86 -6.85 -8.57 -1.57
CA GLY A 86 -6.66 -9.05 -0.21
C GLY A 86 -6.11 -7.98 0.72
N LEU A 87 -5.16 -7.19 0.23
CA LEU A 87 -4.59 -6.08 0.99
C LEU A 87 -5.65 -5.01 1.28
N ILE A 88 -6.38 -4.59 0.26
CA ILE A 88 -7.37 -3.52 0.38
C ILE A 88 -8.50 -3.92 1.33
N GLU A 89 -8.99 -5.16 1.22
CA GLU A 89 -10.08 -5.59 2.10
C GLU A 89 -9.64 -5.63 3.56
N ARG A 90 -8.39 -5.98 3.84
CA ARG A 90 -7.86 -5.95 5.20
C ARG A 90 -7.68 -4.53 5.73
N VAL A 91 -7.26 -3.61 4.89
CA VAL A 91 -7.19 -2.19 5.27
C VAL A 91 -8.59 -1.67 5.60
N LYS A 92 -9.58 -1.96 4.75
CA LYS A 92 -10.96 -1.54 4.97
C LYS A 92 -11.51 -2.07 6.31
N GLU A 93 -11.22 -3.32 6.61
CA GLU A 93 -11.67 -3.93 7.86
C GLU A 93 -11.01 -3.25 9.06
N LYS A 94 -9.72 -3.00 8.99
CA LYS A 94 -8.99 -2.37 10.09
C LYS A 94 -9.48 -0.95 10.37
N TYR A 95 -9.90 -0.23 9.34
CA TYR A 95 -10.34 1.16 9.46
C TYR A 95 -11.85 1.31 9.31
N ALA A 96 -12.61 0.26 9.64
CA ALA A 96 -14.06 0.26 9.49
C ALA A 96 -14.75 1.35 10.30
N ASP A 97 -14.14 1.81 11.40
CA ASP A 97 -14.71 2.84 12.27
C ASP A 97 -14.31 4.25 11.88
N TYR A 98 -13.42 4.40 10.88
CA TYR A 98 -12.97 5.71 10.44
C TYR A 98 -13.98 6.34 9.47
N VAL A 99 -14.11 7.66 9.54
CA VAL A 99 -15.02 8.39 8.65
C VAL A 99 -14.48 8.42 7.23
N PHE A 100 -13.16 8.63 7.08
CA PHE A 100 -12.53 8.75 5.77
C PHE A 100 -11.42 7.72 5.63
N LEU A 101 -11.50 6.92 4.57
CA LEU A 101 -10.40 6.10 4.10
C LEU A 101 -10.12 6.53 2.67
N GLU A 102 -8.94 7.09 2.42
CA GLU A 102 -8.61 7.71 1.14
C GLU A 102 -7.38 7.08 0.51
N VAL A 103 -7.32 7.14 -0.82
CA VAL A 103 -6.17 6.70 -1.60
C VAL A 103 -6.11 7.56 -2.87
N MET A 104 -4.89 7.87 -3.32
CA MET A 104 -4.68 8.54 -4.59
C MET A 104 -3.83 7.60 -5.47
N PRO A 105 -4.45 6.85 -6.38
CA PRO A 105 -3.67 6.02 -7.31
C PRO A 105 -2.86 6.92 -8.23
N GLU A 106 -1.59 6.55 -8.48
CA GLU A 106 -0.74 7.35 -9.36
C GLU A 106 -1.20 7.35 -10.80
N GLU A 107 -1.83 6.26 -11.24
CA GLU A 107 -2.36 6.17 -12.59
C GLU A 107 -3.87 6.12 -12.52
N SER A 108 -4.53 7.00 -13.27
CA SER A 108 -5.99 7.11 -13.24
C SER A 108 -6.69 5.79 -13.62
N LYS A 109 -6.03 4.95 -14.43
CA LYS A 109 -6.59 3.65 -14.79
C LYS A 109 -6.80 2.74 -13.58
N ASN A 110 -6.06 2.97 -12.49
CA ASN A 110 -6.19 2.17 -11.28
C ASN A 110 -7.34 2.59 -10.39
N ALA A 111 -7.99 3.72 -10.70
CA ALA A 111 -9.15 4.17 -9.92
C ALA A 111 -10.26 3.13 -9.93
N SER A 112 -10.48 2.45 -11.07
CA SER A 112 -11.53 1.44 -11.18
C SER A 112 -11.33 0.27 -10.21
N PHE A 113 -10.08 -0.11 -9.95
CA PHE A 113 -9.77 -1.15 -8.96
C PHE A 113 -10.30 -0.74 -7.58
N TYR A 114 -10.03 0.51 -7.17
CA TYR A 114 -10.50 0.99 -5.88
C TYR A 114 -12.01 1.17 -5.84
N GLN A 115 -12.61 1.64 -6.94
CA GLN A 115 -14.07 1.74 -7.03
C GLN A 115 -14.74 0.36 -6.87
N HIS A 116 -14.12 -0.67 -7.40
CA HIS A 116 -14.58 -2.05 -7.24
C HIS A 116 -14.59 -2.48 -5.77
N HIS A 117 -13.75 -1.87 -4.96
CA HIS A 117 -13.66 -2.13 -3.53
C HIS A 117 -14.43 -1.13 -2.68
N GLY A 118 -15.36 -0.39 -3.29
CA GLY A 118 -16.27 0.49 -2.55
C GLY A 118 -15.81 1.92 -2.39
N PHE A 119 -14.68 2.30 -2.99
CA PHE A 119 -14.22 3.68 -2.95
C PHE A 119 -14.98 4.51 -3.97
N THR A 120 -15.33 5.73 -3.59
CA THR A 120 -16.04 6.67 -4.46
C THR A 120 -15.04 7.62 -5.10
N LEU A 121 -15.12 7.77 -6.42
CA LEU A 121 -14.25 8.70 -7.13
C LEU A 121 -14.61 10.15 -6.74
N MET A 122 -13.58 10.93 -6.37
CA MET A 122 -13.74 12.35 -6.06
C MET A 122 -13.59 13.14 -7.37
N GLU A 123 -14.68 13.25 -8.10
CA GLU A 123 -14.66 13.75 -9.50
C GLU A 123 -14.12 15.16 -9.66
N ASP A 124 -14.43 16.04 -8.71
CA ASP A 124 -14.02 17.45 -8.78
C ASP A 124 -12.66 17.69 -8.11
N GLY A 125 -12.07 16.67 -7.53
CA GLY A 125 -10.79 16.77 -6.86
C GLY A 125 -9.62 16.59 -7.82
N ARG A 126 -8.49 17.17 -7.46
CA ARG A 126 -7.22 16.94 -8.15
C ARG A 126 -6.13 16.76 -7.11
N ALA A 127 -5.29 15.78 -7.30
CA ALA A 127 -4.15 15.57 -6.43
C ALA A 127 -3.07 16.60 -6.73
N LEU A 128 -2.45 17.12 -5.69
CA LEU A 128 -1.35 18.07 -5.80
C LEU A 128 -0.20 17.57 -4.92
N GLN A 129 1.03 17.70 -5.41
CA GLN A 129 2.19 17.30 -4.61
C GLN A 129 3.41 18.12 -4.95
N ILE A 130 4.30 18.20 -3.98
CA ILE A 130 5.67 18.66 -4.21
C ILE A 130 6.57 17.47 -3.89
N VAL A 131 7.42 17.09 -4.83
CA VAL A 131 8.40 16.02 -4.63
C VAL A 131 9.79 16.64 -4.54
N ARG A 132 10.49 16.31 -3.46
CA ARG A 132 11.85 16.81 -3.26
C ARG A 132 12.80 15.63 -3.15
N PRO A 133 13.35 15.17 -4.30
CA PRO A 133 14.32 14.08 -4.27
C PRO A 133 15.60 14.54 -3.56
N SER A 134 16.23 13.62 -2.85
CA SER A 134 17.46 13.96 -2.13
C SER A 134 18.57 13.01 -2.45
#